data_345f2f6d9438e3c7367372bbd782309c
#
_entry.id   345f2f6d9438e3c7367372bbd782309c
#
_cell.length_a   1.000
_cell.length_b   1.000
_cell.length_c   1.000
_cell.angle_alpha   90.00
_cell.angle_beta   90.00
_cell.angle_gamma   90.00
#
_symmetry.space_group_name_H-M   'P 1'
#
loop_
_entity.id
_entity.type
_entity.pdbx_description
1 polymer ?
#
loop_
_entity_poly.entity_id
_entity_poly.type
_entity_poly.pdbx_seq_one_letter_code
_entity_poly.pdbx_strand_id
1 'polypeptide(L)'
;MGYQFLHLESYARHGSKQHGQPRKWSAREIAAESMREPDACPHVAQPQPPKVLHGCTPAEAAKLAHDWADGSKDAKGRKLRADGLALAAGVVSLPSEQRQDWPRFREATVAWLREQYGERLRSVVEHTDEAHPHLHFYAVPLPGERFEVLHPGRQAAAKKAQQGAKKGAQNAAYKQAMVGWQDDFQRAVAAHFALTRRGPGKRRLTRGAWKAEQQQAKALAYPAPPRELAITPQDVAKRVTKAGFLTKQYESEEELAARLTALVQKRVRPLAAQAARADFDGKQASRLVQRVRALESTDNTARAELAERQAQELRRELEAERRRAAKADELAALYRSGRDAALDELAELHNRGPSLGRH
;
A
#
# COMPACT_ATOMS: atom_id res chain seq x y z
N MET A 1 11.10 12.17 2.53
CA MET A 1 9.86 11.42 2.50
C MET A 1 9.28 11.48 1.12
N GLY A 2 8.94 10.32 0.60
CA GLY A 2 8.39 10.14 -0.71
C GLY A 2 6.85 10.22 -0.75
N TYR A 3 6.33 10.13 -1.95
CA TYR A 3 4.90 9.93 -2.20
C TYR A 3 4.72 8.65 -2.99
N GLN A 4 3.53 8.03 -2.86
CA GLN A 4 3.25 6.81 -3.60
C GLN A 4 3.30 7.08 -5.11
N PHE A 5 3.82 6.12 -5.84
CA PHE A 5 3.68 6.05 -7.28
C PHE A 5 2.96 4.75 -7.65
N LEU A 6 1.77 4.93 -8.20
CA LEU A 6 0.93 3.85 -8.72
C LEU A 6 0.27 4.36 -9.98
N HIS A 7 0.55 3.70 -11.10
CA HIS A 7 0.00 4.03 -12.41
C HIS A 7 -0.65 2.81 -13.04
N LEU A 8 -1.72 3.02 -13.80
CA LEU A 8 -2.43 1.98 -14.54
C LEU A 8 -2.78 2.52 -15.93
N GLU A 9 -2.44 1.77 -16.95
CA GLU A 9 -2.69 2.08 -18.34
C GLU A 9 -3.43 0.92 -19.03
N SER A 10 -4.00 1.20 -20.21
CA SER A 10 -4.76 0.23 -20.99
C SER A 10 -4.17 0.14 -22.39
N TYR A 11 -3.87 -1.07 -22.82
CA TYR A 11 -3.20 -1.35 -24.09
C TYR A 11 -4.08 -2.17 -25.00
N ALA A 12 -4.09 -1.78 -26.28
CA ALA A 12 -4.71 -2.54 -27.36
C ALA A 12 -3.76 -3.63 -27.87
N ARG A 13 -4.27 -4.59 -28.63
CA ARG A 13 -3.46 -5.59 -29.33
C ARG A 13 -2.40 -4.97 -30.22
N HIS A 14 -2.80 -3.93 -30.97
CA HIS A 14 -1.93 -3.22 -31.89
C HIS A 14 -1.79 -1.76 -31.43
N GLY A 15 -0.58 -1.24 -31.56
CA GLY A 15 -0.34 0.19 -31.32
C GLY A 15 -1.11 1.07 -32.31
N SER A 16 -1.50 2.24 -31.87
CA SER A 16 -2.26 3.17 -32.71
C SER A 16 -1.55 4.50 -32.88
N LYS A 17 -1.54 5.03 -34.11
CA LYS A 17 -1.15 6.41 -34.40
C LYS A 17 -2.39 7.29 -34.27
N GLN A 18 -2.34 8.32 -33.44
CA GLN A 18 -3.35 9.37 -33.38
C GLN A 18 -2.74 10.64 -33.95
N HIS A 19 -3.46 11.33 -34.80
CA HIS A 19 -2.97 12.59 -35.42
C HIS A 19 -2.67 13.62 -34.30
N GLY A 20 -1.47 14.17 -34.30
CA GLY A 20 -1.06 15.17 -33.32
C GLY A 20 -0.77 14.66 -31.90
N GLN A 21 -0.77 13.33 -31.68
CA GLN A 21 -0.47 12.71 -30.39
C GLN A 21 0.68 11.69 -30.53
N PRO A 22 1.44 11.43 -29.46
CA PRO A 22 2.40 10.32 -29.45
C PRO A 22 1.71 9.01 -29.80
N ARG A 23 2.42 8.15 -30.53
CA ARG A 23 1.94 6.80 -30.85
C ARG A 23 1.66 6.03 -29.55
N LYS A 24 0.49 5.40 -29.46
CA LYS A 24 0.18 4.49 -28.35
C LYS A 24 0.81 3.13 -28.58
N TRP A 25 1.46 2.62 -27.57
CA TRP A 25 2.05 1.29 -27.59
C TRP A 25 0.98 0.20 -27.59
N SER A 26 1.34 -0.95 -28.14
CA SER A 26 0.57 -2.18 -28.06
C SER A 26 0.85 -2.97 -26.79
N ALA A 27 0.03 -3.98 -26.52
CA ALA A 27 0.26 -4.94 -25.45
C ALA A 27 1.63 -5.63 -25.56
N ARG A 28 2.08 -5.94 -26.80
CA ARG A 28 3.39 -6.53 -27.04
C ARG A 28 4.54 -5.56 -26.74
N GLU A 29 4.41 -4.31 -27.16
CA GLU A 29 5.49 -3.31 -26.98
C GLU A 29 5.73 -2.98 -25.51
N ILE A 30 4.67 -2.84 -24.69
CA ILE A 30 4.85 -2.63 -23.25
C ILE A 30 5.42 -3.88 -22.55
N ALA A 31 5.08 -5.07 -23.04
CA ALA A 31 5.67 -6.30 -22.53
C ALA A 31 7.14 -6.44 -22.92
N ALA A 32 7.52 -6.09 -24.15
CA ALA A 32 8.90 -6.10 -24.64
C ALA A 32 9.80 -5.14 -23.86
N GLU A 33 9.28 -3.93 -23.54
CA GLU A 33 9.96 -2.96 -22.68
C GLU A 33 10.22 -3.55 -21.30
N SER A 34 9.21 -4.13 -20.69
CA SER A 34 9.34 -4.73 -19.36
C SER A 34 10.21 -6.01 -19.34
N MET A 35 10.26 -6.74 -20.45
CA MET A 35 11.19 -7.88 -20.62
C MET A 35 12.63 -7.44 -20.87
N ARG A 36 12.87 -6.14 -21.04
CA ARG A 36 14.17 -5.58 -21.45
C ARG A 36 14.67 -6.15 -22.78
N GLU A 37 13.73 -6.37 -23.71
CA GLU A 37 14.11 -6.81 -25.05
C GLU A 37 15.02 -5.76 -25.73
N PRO A 38 15.93 -6.18 -26.62
CA PRO A 38 16.79 -5.26 -27.36
C PRO A 38 15.97 -4.14 -28.01
N ASP A 39 16.47 -2.91 -27.94
CA ASP A 39 15.84 -1.69 -28.47
C ASP A 39 14.49 -1.29 -27.87
N ALA A 40 13.91 -2.09 -26.97
CA ALA A 40 12.62 -1.79 -26.34
C ALA A 40 12.74 -0.84 -25.13
N CYS A 41 13.92 -0.74 -24.51
CA CYS A 41 14.16 0.05 -23.31
C CYS A 41 15.40 0.97 -23.40
N PRO A 42 15.47 1.92 -24.37
CA PRO A 42 16.66 2.75 -24.61
C PRO A 42 16.99 3.70 -23.44
N HIS A 43 16.10 3.88 -22.50
CA HIS A 43 16.30 4.71 -21.30
C HIS A 43 17.04 3.97 -20.17
N VAL A 44 17.19 2.65 -20.26
CA VAL A 44 17.89 1.84 -19.25
C VAL A 44 19.33 1.62 -19.69
N ALA A 45 20.29 2.11 -18.91
CA ALA A 45 21.71 2.07 -19.28
C ALA A 45 22.28 0.64 -19.27
N GLN A 46 21.85 -0.19 -18.33
CA GLN A 46 22.28 -1.59 -18.17
C GLN A 46 21.05 -2.47 -17.91
N PRO A 47 20.30 -2.84 -18.97
CA PRO A 47 19.10 -3.65 -18.82
C PRO A 47 19.40 -5.01 -18.18
N GLN A 48 18.63 -5.37 -17.16
CA GLN A 48 18.68 -6.69 -16.53
C GLN A 48 17.34 -7.40 -16.76
N PRO A 49 17.35 -8.73 -17.01
CA PRO A 49 16.11 -9.48 -17.13
C PRO A 49 15.22 -9.27 -15.89
N PRO A 50 13.91 -9.08 -16.07
CA PRO A 50 13.00 -8.89 -14.95
C PRO A 50 12.90 -10.16 -14.10
N LYS A 51 12.72 -10.01 -12.81
CA LYS A 51 12.39 -11.11 -11.92
C LYS A 51 10.89 -11.31 -11.84
N VAL A 52 10.39 -12.46 -12.28
CA VAL A 52 8.97 -12.81 -12.14
C VAL A 52 8.67 -13.12 -10.68
N LEU A 53 7.71 -12.40 -10.10
CA LEU A 53 7.25 -12.55 -8.72
C LEU A 53 5.91 -13.26 -8.63
N HIS A 54 5.07 -13.15 -9.66
CA HIS A 54 3.76 -13.80 -9.72
C HIS A 54 3.36 -14.08 -11.16
N GLY A 55 2.77 -15.25 -11.38
CA GLY A 55 2.22 -15.66 -12.66
C GLY A 55 3.26 -15.95 -13.73
N CYS A 56 2.99 -15.52 -14.94
CA CYS A 56 3.81 -15.72 -16.11
C CYS A 56 4.68 -14.49 -16.45
N THR A 57 5.49 -14.57 -17.49
CA THR A 57 6.26 -13.42 -17.99
C THR A 57 5.34 -12.36 -18.62
N PRO A 58 5.77 -11.09 -18.69
CA PRO A 58 5.04 -10.05 -19.44
C PRO A 58 4.71 -10.41 -20.88
N ALA A 59 5.63 -11.09 -21.58
CA ALA A 59 5.43 -11.54 -22.95
C ALA A 59 4.29 -12.57 -23.05
N GLU A 60 4.23 -13.52 -22.13
CA GLU A 60 3.14 -14.49 -22.04
C GLU A 60 1.82 -13.81 -21.65
N ALA A 61 1.83 -12.83 -20.74
CA ALA A 61 0.64 -12.05 -20.40
C ALA A 61 0.10 -11.26 -21.59
N ALA A 62 0.99 -10.68 -22.43
CA ALA A 62 0.60 -10.02 -23.69
C ALA A 62 0.00 -11.02 -24.68
N LYS A 63 0.55 -12.24 -24.77
CA LYS A 63 -0.01 -13.31 -25.59
C LYS A 63 -1.41 -13.70 -25.10
N LEU A 64 -1.60 -13.90 -23.80
CA LEU A 64 -2.91 -14.19 -23.20
C LEU A 64 -3.92 -13.08 -23.51
N ALA A 65 -3.50 -11.81 -23.52
CA ALA A 65 -4.36 -10.69 -23.90
C ALA A 65 -4.78 -10.75 -25.37
N HIS A 66 -3.88 -11.17 -26.27
CA HIS A 66 -4.19 -11.41 -27.68
C HIS A 66 -5.20 -12.54 -27.84
N ASP A 67 -4.95 -13.69 -27.19
CA ASP A 67 -5.80 -14.87 -27.25
C ASP A 67 -7.22 -14.56 -26.71
N TRP A 68 -7.30 -13.83 -25.60
CA TRP A 68 -8.57 -13.34 -25.05
C TRP A 68 -9.31 -12.43 -26.06
N ALA A 69 -8.59 -11.50 -26.68
CA ALA A 69 -9.18 -10.54 -27.61
C ALA A 69 -9.71 -11.22 -28.89
N ASP A 70 -9.07 -12.29 -29.36
CA ASP A 70 -9.51 -13.09 -30.52
C ASP A 70 -10.81 -13.84 -30.22
N GLY A 71 -10.98 -14.33 -28.98
CA GLY A 71 -12.20 -14.97 -28.51
C GLY A 71 -13.32 -14.00 -28.11
N SER A 72 -13.00 -12.72 -27.96
CA SER A 72 -13.92 -11.74 -27.38
C SER A 72 -14.83 -11.08 -28.42
N LYS A 73 -16.03 -10.71 -27.95
CA LYS A 73 -17.02 -9.97 -28.77
C LYS A 73 -17.33 -8.62 -28.12
N ASP A 74 -17.63 -7.62 -28.91
CA ASP A 74 -18.11 -6.32 -28.43
C ASP A 74 -19.56 -6.43 -27.90
N ALA A 75 -20.09 -5.32 -27.37
CA ALA A 75 -21.46 -5.26 -26.87
C ALA A 75 -22.56 -5.57 -27.92
N LYS A 76 -22.20 -5.61 -29.18
CA LYS A 76 -23.10 -5.94 -30.32
C LYS A 76 -22.83 -7.34 -30.89
N GLY A 77 -22.02 -8.16 -30.18
CA GLY A 77 -21.67 -9.52 -30.62
C GLY A 77 -20.64 -9.60 -31.77
N ARG A 78 -20.02 -8.49 -32.16
CA ARG A 78 -19.00 -8.43 -33.22
C ARG A 78 -17.62 -8.70 -32.63
N LYS A 79 -16.70 -9.24 -33.44
CA LYS A 79 -15.28 -9.41 -32.99
C LYS A 79 -14.70 -8.11 -32.49
N LEU A 80 -13.86 -8.23 -31.44
CA LEU A 80 -13.15 -7.08 -30.89
C LEU A 80 -12.27 -6.45 -32.01
N ARG A 81 -12.31 -5.13 -32.14
CA ARG A 81 -11.50 -4.40 -33.11
C ARG A 81 -10.00 -4.53 -32.79
N ALA A 82 -9.18 -4.35 -33.84
CA ALA A 82 -7.71 -4.38 -33.68
C ALA A 82 -7.18 -3.36 -32.65
N ASP A 83 -7.83 -2.19 -32.54
CA ASP A 83 -7.56 -1.14 -31.54
C ASP A 83 -8.33 -1.32 -30.23
N GLY A 84 -9.05 -2.45 -30.08
CA GLY A 84 -9.74 -2.82 -28.83
C GLY A 84 -8.75 -3.11 -27.72
N LEU A 85 -9.07 -2.60 -26.52
CA LEU A 85 -8.23 -2.80 -25.33
C LEU A 85 -8.27 -4.25 -24.86
N ALA A 86 -7.11 -4.81 -24.56
CA ALA A 86 -6.97 -6.22 -24.20
C ALA A 86 -6.09 -6.44 -22.95
N LEU A 87 -5.18 -5.51 -22.65
CA LEU A 87 -4.23 -5.64 -21.53
C LEU A 87 -4.32 -4.40 -20.64
N ALA A 88 -4.45 -4.60 -19.35
CA ALA A 88 -4.16 -3.57 -18.35
C ALA A 88 -2.76 -3.80 -17.82
N ALA A 89 -1.91 -2.78 -17.88
CA ALA A 89 -0.57 -2.84 -17.30
C ALA A 89 -0.34 -1.62 -16.41
N GLY A 90 0.38 -1.82 -15.33
CA GLY A 90 0.67 -0.75 -14.40
C GLY A 90 2.03 -0.87 -13.76
N VAL A 91 2.43 0.21 -13.11
CA VAL A 91 3.71 0.36 -12.45
C VAL A 91 3.51 0.82 -11.02
N VAL A 92 4.24 0.23 -10.11
CA VAL A 92 4.34 0.65 -8.71
C VAL A 92 5.80 0.83 -8.36
N SER A 93 6.21 1.99 -7.89
CA SER A 93 7.61 2.23 -7.51
C SER A 93 7.75 2.76 -6.10
N LEU A 94 8.93 2.51 -5.52
CA LEU A 94 9.35 3.04 -4.23
C LEU A 94 10.44 4.09 -4.47
N PRO A 95 10.43 5.23 -3.75
CA PRO A 95 11.51 6.20 -3.80
C PRO A 95 12.87 5.57 -3.48
N SER A 96 13.92 5.99 -4.19
CA SER A 96 15.29 5.47 -4.05
C SER A 96 15.83 5.59 -2.61
N GLU A 97 15.42 6.64 -1.89
CA GLU A 97 15.82 6.91 -0.51
C GLU A 97 15.26 5.87 0.48
N GLN A 98 14.27 5.09 0.06
CA GLN A 98 13.62 4.04 0.86
C GLN A 98 13.91 2.63 0.35
N ARG A 99 14.96 2.46 -0.46
CA ARG A 99 15.33 1.17 -1.09
C ARG A 99 15.48 0.02 -0.08
N GLN A 100 15.85 0.30 1.17
CA GLN A 100 15.91 -0.70 2.24
C GLN A 100 14.55 -1.33 2.57
N ASP A 101 13.45 -0.60 2.34
CA ASP A 101 12.09 -1.09 2.59
C ASP A 101 11.51 -1.89 1.40
N TRP A 102 12.25 -1.92 0.28
CA TRP A 102 11.80 -2.53 -0.96
C TRP A 102 11.29 -3.98 -0.82
N PRO A 103 11.96 -4.90 -0.13
CA PRO A 103 11.48 -6.27 -0.01
C PRO A 103 10.07 -6.34 0.60
N ARG A 104 9.84 -5.60 1.67
CA ARG A 104 8.54 -5.55 2.37
C ARG A 104 7.47 -4.82 1.55
N PHE A 105 7.83 -3.69 0.92
CA PHE A 105 6.94 -2.93 0.05
C PHE A 105 6.51 -3.75 -1.15
N ARG A 106 7.43 -4.47 -1.76
CA ARG A 106 7.19 -5.41 -2.87
C ARG A 106 6.19 -6.49 -2.48
N GLU A 107 6.38 -7.17 -1.37
CA GLU A 107 5.50 -8.22 -0.87
C GLU A 107 4.09 -7.70 -0.60
N ALA A 108 3.96 -6.58 0.10
CA ALA A 108 2.69 -5.94 0.38
C ALA A 108 1.97 -5.51 -0.93
N THR A 109 2.72 -4.98 -1.89
CA THR A 109 2.18 -4.58 -3.20
C THR A 109 1.68 -5.79 -3.99
N VAL A 110 2.45 -6.89 -4.05
CA VAL A 110 2.02 -8.12 -4.73
C VAL A 110 0.77 -8.71 -4.09
N ALA A 111 0.70 -8.73 -2.76
CA ALA A 111 -0.49 -9.19 -2.03
C ALA A 111 -1.72 -8.35 -2.38
N TRP A 112 -1.61 -7.02 -2.35
CA TRP A 112 -2.68 -6.11 -2.73
C TRP A 112 -3.11 -6.29 -4.20
N LEU A 113 -2.17 -6.43 -5.14
CA LEU A 113 -2.49 -6.67 -6.55
C LEU A 113 -3.26 -7.98 -6.76
N ARG A 114 -2.88 -9.05 -6.03
CA ARG A 114 -3.60 -10.33 -6.05
C ARG A 114 -5.03 -10.18 -5.53
N GLU A 115 -5.24 -9.41 -4.49
CA GLU A 115 -6.58 -9.11 -3.97
C GLU A 115 -7.41 -8.30 -4.97
N GLN A 116 -6.81 -7.28 -5.61
CA GLN A 116 -7.51 -6.41 -6.56
C GLN A 116 -7.91 -7.12 -7.85
N TYR A 117 -7.08 -8.00 -8.37
CA TYR A 117 -7.27 -8.58 -9.71
C TYR A 117 -7.62 -10.08 -9.69
N GLY A 118 -7.31 -10.79 -8.60
CA GLY A 118 -7.55 -12.23 -8.52
C GLY A 118 -6.89 -12.98 -9.68
N GLU A 119 -7.62 -13.88 -10.31
CA GLU A 119 -7.14 -14.67 -11.46
C GLU A 119 -6.85 -13.84 -12.72
N ARG A 120 -7.31 -12.58 -12.77
CA ARG A 120 -7.00 -11.66 -13.87
C ARG A 120 -5.57 -11.15 -13.81
N LEU A 121 -4.91 -11.20 -12.65
CA LEU A 121 -3.49 -10.87 -12.51
C LEU A 121 -2.65 -11.97 -13.14
N ARG A 122 -2.07 -11.69 -14.30
CA ARG A 122 -1.30 -12.68 -15.06
C ARG A 122 0.19 -12.60 -14.83
N SER A 123 0.72 -11.42 -14.56
CA SER A 123 2.15 -11.23 -14.35
C SER A 123 2.42 -10.11 -13.35
N VAL A 124 3.38 -10.31 -12.48
CA VAL A 124 4.05 -9.25 -11.73
C VAL A 124 5.53 -9.49 -11.81
N VAL A 125 6.27 -8.49 -12.27
CA VAL A 125 7.74 -8.56 -12.39
C VAL A 125 8.40 -7.41 -11.65
N GLU A 126 9.59 -7.66 -11.17
CA GLU A 126 10.45 -6.71 -10.45
C GLU A 126 11.57 -6.22 -11.34
N HIS A 127 11.77 -4.90 -11.33
CA HIS A 127 12.95 -4.24 -11.90
C HIS A 127 13.74 -3.53 -10.81
N THR A 128 15.06 -3.75 -10.84
CA THR A 128 16.01 -3.13 -9.91
C THR A 128 17.19 -2.47 -10.63
N ASP A 129 17.12 -2.44 -11.95
CA ASP A 129 18.12 -1.91 -12.88
C ASP A 129 17.99 -0.39 -13.15
N GLU A 130 17.03 0.24 -12.49
CA GLU A 130 16.83 1.69 -12.54
C GLU A 130 17.03 2.35 -11.16
N ALA A 131 17.01 3.69 -11.13
CA ALA A 131 17.20 4.47 -9.91
C ALA A 131 16.16 4.12 -8.83
N HIS A 132 14.90 3.95 -9.23
CA HIS A 132 13.80 3.56 -8.35
C HIS A 132 13.45 2.08 -8.56
N PRO A 133 13.51 1.24 -7.52
CA PRO A 133 13.00 -0.12 -7.64
C PRO A 133 11.50 -0.08 -7.89
N HIS A 134 11.02 -0.90 -8.82
CA HIS A 134 9.62 -0.88 -9.20
C HIS A 134 9.11 -2.25 -9.66
N LEU A 135 7.79 -2.39 -9.63
CA LEU A 135 7.06 -3.52 -10.15
C LEU A 135 6.29 -3.10 -11.39
N HIS A 136 6.31 -3.95 -12.42
CA HIS A 136 5.29 -3.94 -13.45
C HIS A 136 4.29 -5.05 -13.19
N PHE A 137 3.01 -4.78 -13.40
CA PHE A 137 1.96 -5.79 -13.30
C PHE A 137 1.07 -5.77 -14.53
N TYR A 138 0.56 -6.94 -14.87
CA TYR A 138 -0.23 -7.18 -16.08
C TYR A 138 -1.48 -7.97 -15.72
N ALA A 139 -2.63 -7.45 -16.14
CA ALA A 139 -3.91 -8.11 -15.95
C ALA A 139 -4.63 -8.28 -17.30
N VAL A 140 -5.28 -9.44 -17.45
CA VAL A 140 -6.04 -9.84 -18.65
C VAL A 140 -7.43 -10.26 -18.20
N PRO A 141 -8.51 -9.89 -18.90
CA PRO A 141 -9.85 -10.35 -18.53
C PRO A 141 -9.97 -11.87 -18.63
N LEU A 142 -10.87 -12.44 -17.86
CA LEU A 142 -11.23 -13.85 -18.00
C LEU A 142 -12.13 -14.06 -19.24
N PRO A 143 -12.24 -15.30 -19.75
CA PRO A 143 -13.16 -15.60 -20.84
C PRO A 143 -14.59 -15.12 -20.54
N GLY A 144 -15.21 -14.44 -21.48
CA GLY A 144 -16.56 -13.88 -21.32
C GLY A 144 -16.63 -12.53 -20.60
N GLU A 145 -15.58 -12.07 -19.99
CA GLU A 145 -15.54 -10.74 -19.38
C GLU A 145 -15.24 -9.64 -20.40
N ARG A 146 -15.62 -8.42 -20.04
CA ARG A 146 -15.25 -7.22 -20.79
C ARG A 146 -13.98 -6.61 -20.21
N PHE A 147 -13.22 -5.90 -21.04
CA PHE A 147 -11.97 -5.25 -20.61
C PHE A 147 -12.15 -4.29 -19.43
N GLU A 148 -13.29 -3.62 -19.33
CA GLU A 148 -13.55 -2.60 -18.32
C GLU A 148 -13.39 -3.11 -16.87
N VAL A 149 -13.52 -4.41 -16.63
CA VAL A 149 -13.37 -5.00 -15.29
C VAL A 149 -11.96 -4.83 -14.72
N LEU A 150 -10.96 -4.64 -15.59
CA LEU A 150 -9.56 -4.47 -15.19
C LEU A 150 -9.21 -3.05 -14.77
N HIS A 151 -10.05 -2.07 -15.12
CA HIS A 151 -9.69 -0.67 -14.98
C HIS A 151 -10.81 0.10 -14.27
N PRO A 152 -10.65 0.44 -12.97
CA PRO A 152 -11.72 1.02 -12.15
C PRO A 152 -12.40 2.24 -12.80
N GLY A 153 -11.60 3.15 -13.38
CA GLY A 153 -12.13 4.33 -14.06
C GLY A 153 -12.97 3.98 -15.28
N ARG A 154 -12.55 3.01 -16.11
CA ARG A 154 -13.31 2.59 -17.29
C ARG A 154 -14.59 1.87 -16.91
N GLN A 155 -14.54 1.03 -15.87
CA GLN A 155 -15.70 0.33 -15.34
C GLN A 155 -16.76 1.34 -14.85
N ALA A 156 -16.35 2.34 -14.07
CA ALA A 156 -17.24 3.39 -13.58
C ALA A 156 -17.84 4.22 -14.73
N ALA A 157 -17.03 4.59 -15.72
CA ALA A 157 -17.51 5.32 -16.90
C ALA A 157 -18.48 4.48 -17.74
N ALA A 158 -18.19 3.20 -17.95
CA ALA A 158 -19.07 2.27 -18.69
C ALA A 158 -20.41 2.10 -17.97
N LYS A 159 -20.41 1.95 -16.65
CA LYS A 159 -21.63 1.89 -15.82
C LYS A 159 -22.49 3.15 -16.00
N LYS A 160 -21.84 4.34 -15.99
CA LYS A 160 -22.55 5.61 -16.24
C LYS A 160 -23.09 5.71 -17.67
N ALA A 161 -22.33 5.22 -18.65
CA ALA A 161 -22.81 5.20 -20.05
C ALA A 161 -24.04 4.29 -20.21
N GLN A 162 -24.07 3.12 -19.57
CA GLN A 162 -25.23 2.21 -19.56
C GLN A 162 -26.48 2.84 -18.92
N GLN A 163 -26.30 3.76 -17.97
CA GLN A 163 -27.35 4.55 -17.34
C GLN A 163 -27.79 5.77 -18.20
N GLY A 164 -27.31 5.90 -19.42
CA GLY A 164 -27.63 7.03 -20.31
C GLY A 164 -26.95 8.35 -19.94
N ALA A 165 -25.98 8.35 -19.02
CA ALA A 165 -25.32 9.56 -18.55
C ALA A 165 -24.44 10.20 -19.66
N LYS A 166 -24.42 11.55 -19.71
CA LYS A 166 -23.60 12.32 -20.64
C LYS A 166 -22.10 12.14 -20.37
N LYS A 167 -21.24 12.43 -21.35
CA LYS A 167 -19.77 12.29 -21.27
C LYS A 167 -19.13 12.98 -20.05
N GLY A 168 -19.64 14.16 -19.66
CA GLY A 168 -19.16 14.84 -18.45
C GLY A 168 -19.30 13.99 -17.18
N ALA A 169 -20.46 13.38 -16.97
CA ALA A 169 -20.72 12.49 -15.83
C ALA A 169 -19.91 11.18 -15.90
N GLN A 170 -19.73 10.63 -17.13
CA GLN A 170 -18.84 9.47 -17.33
C GLN A 170 -17.40 9.80 -16.94
N ASN A 171 -16.87 10.96 -17.37
CA ASN A 171 -15.51 11.40 -17.02
C ASN A 171 -15.35 11.70 -15.52
N ALA A 172 -16.37 12.28 -14.88
CA ALA A 172 -16.35 12.50 -13.42
C ALA A 172 -16.28 11.16 -12.67
N ALA A 173 -17.10 10.18 -13.06
CA ALA A 173 -17.10 8.84 -12.48
C ALA A 173 -15.75 8.12 -12.69
N TYR A 174 -15.17 8.24 -13.89
CA TYR A 174 -13.82 7.72 -14.17
C TYR A 174 -12.79 8.29 -13.21
N LYS A 175 -12.72 9.62 -13.09
CA LYS A 175 -11.76 10.29 -12.20
C LYS A 175 -11.93 9.89 -10.74
N GLN A 176 -13.18 9.85 -10.27
CA GLN A 176 -13.49 9.47 -8.90
C GLN A 176 -13.09 8.02 -8.59
N ALA A 177 -13.37 7.09 -9.50
CA ALA A 177 -12.97 5.70 -9.34
C ALA A 177 -11.45 5.52 -9.31
N MET A 178 -10.71 6.26 -10.16
CA MET A 178 -9.25 6.24 -10.13
C MET A 178 -8.66 6.84 -8.85
N VAL A 179 -9.27 7.89 -8.33
CA VAL A 179 -8.91 8.44 -7.00
C VAL A 179 -9.14 7.38 -5.93
N GLY A 180 -10.31 6.75 -5.89
CA GLY A 180 -10.63 5.70 -4.92
C GLY A 180 -9.67 4.52 -4.96
N TRP A 181 -9.31 4.05 -6.16
CA TRP A 181 -8.34 2.95 -6.36
C TRP A 181 -6.95 3.30 -5.82
N GLN A 182 -6.48 4.51 -6.10
CA GLN A 182 -5.20 4.96 -5.57
C GLN A 182 -5.25 5.26 -4.06
N ASP A 183 -6.40 5.69 -3.51
CA ASP A 183 -6.60 5.88 -2.06
C ASP A 183 -6.65 4.53 -1.34
N ASP A 184 -7.15 3.49 -2.00
CA ASP A 184 -7.13 2.13 -1.48
C ASP A 184 -5.70 1.60 -1.36
N PHE A 185 -4.89 1.74 -2.41
CA PHE A 185 -3.46 1.42 -2.35
C PHE A 185 -2.73 2.21 -1.26
N GLN A 186 -3.07 3.50 -1.08
CA GLN A 186 -2.52 4.31 0.00
C GLN A 186 -2.77 3.67 1.36
N ARG A 187 -4.03 3.27 1.63
CA ARG A 187 -4.40 2.68 2.91
C ARG A 187 -3.79 1.30 3.11
N ALA A 188 -3.86 0.48 2.07
CA ALA A 188 -3.46 -0.93 2.17
C ALA A 188 -1.94 -1.13 2.16
N VAL A 189 -1.20 -0.28 1.45
CA VAL A 189 0.23 -0.45 1.23
C VAL A 189 1.03 0.80 1.59
N ALA A 190 0.86 1.90 0.85
CA ALA A 190 1.81 3.00 0.83
C ALA A 190 1.94 3.73 2.19
N ALA A 191 0.86 3.82 2.97
CA ALA A 191 0.85 4.44 4.30
C ALA A 191 1.82 3.74 5.27
N HIS A 192 1.95 2.43 5.17
CA HIS A 192 2.83 1.65 6.03
C HIS A 192 4.33 1.88 5.77
N PHE A 193 4.64 2.53 4.65
CA PHE A 193 5.99 2.92 4.26
C PHE A 193 6.22 4.43 4.31
N ALA A 194 5.44 5.16 5.09
CA ALA A 194 5.51 6.62 5.25
C ALA A 194 5.41 7.40 3.91
N LEU A 195 4.78 6.80 2.89
CA LEU A 195 4.54 7.48 1.63
C LEU A 195 3.26 8.31 1.72
N THR A 196 3.30 9.52 1.22
CA THR A 196 2.10 10.35 1.10
C THR A 196 1.33 10.01 -0.18
N ARG A 197 0.02 10.23 -0.17
CA ARG A 197 -0.86 9.94 -1.29
C ARG A 197 -0.52 10.75 -2.54
N ARG A 198 -0.08 11.99 -2.38
CA ARG A 198 0.26 12.91 -3.46
C ARG A 198 1.53 13.66 -3.15
N GLY A 199 2.33 13.90 -4.19
CA GLY A 199 3.50 14.75 -4.11
C GLY A 199 3.15 16.24 -3.88
N PRO A 200 4.07 17.05 -3.35
CA PRO A 200 3.82 18.44 -2.99
C PRO A 200 3.45 19.34 -4.19
N GLY A 201 4.00 19.06 -5.37
CA GLY A 201 3.77 19.88 -6.57
C GLY A 201 2.37 19.82 -7.17
N LYS A 202 1.55 18.82 -6.80
CA LYS A 202 0.16 18.66 -7.30
C LYS A 202 -0.90 18.99 -6.25
N ARG A 203 -0.49 19.32 -5.04
CA ARG A 203 -1.38 19.69 -3.94
C ARG A 203 -1.12 21.13 -3.55
N ARG A 204 -2.18 21.93 -3.55
CA ARG A 204 -2.11 23.31 -3.03
C ARG A 204 -2.29 23.29 -1.50
N LEU A 205 -1.41 22.58 -0.81
CA LEU A 205 -1.40 22.55 0.65
C LEU A 205 -0.57 23.70 1.19
N THR A 206 -1.00 24.27 2.30
CA THR A 206 -0.13 25.14 3.09
C THR A 206 1.05 24.35 3.64
N ARG A 207 2.18 25.02 3.95
CA ARG A 207 3.36 24.37 4.53
C ARG A 207 3.04 23.61 5.83
N GLY A 208 2.11 24.15 6.64
CA GLY A 208 1.67 23.52 7.87
C GLY A 208 0.87 22.22 7.61
N ALA A 209 -0.10 22.25 6.70
CA ALA A 209 -0.88 21.11 6.31
C ALA A 209 -0.01 19.97 5.71
N TRP A 210 0.98 20.34 4.88
CA TRP A 210 1.93 19.38 4.33
C TRP A 210 2.81 18.73 5.41
N LYS A 211 3.32 19.51 6.38
CA LYS A 211 4.09 18.98 7.51
C LYS A 211 3.25 18.03 8.37
N ALA A 212 1.99 18.39 8.65
CA ALA A 212 1.09 17.52 9.41
C ALA A 212 0.84 16.19 8.69
N GLU A 213 0.63 16.21 7.37
CA GLU A 213 0.48 14.99 6.58
C GLU A 213 1.76 14.13 6.57
N GLN A 214 2.93 14.76 6.52
CA GLN A 214 4.20 14.04 6.61
C GLN A 214 4.39 13.37 7.98
N GLN A 215 4.01 14.04 9.06
CA GLN A 215 4.05 13.47 10.40
C GLN A 215 3.08 12.30 10.55
N GLN A 216 1.87 12.44 10.00
CA GLN A 216 0.87 11.38 9.98
C GLN A 216 1.32 10.17 9.17
N ALA A 217 1.94 10.39 8.00
CA ALA A 217 2.52 9.32 7.19
C ALA A 217 3.64 8.59 7.94
N LYS A 218 4.49 9.32 8.71
CA LYS A 218 5.52 8.71 9.56
C LYS A 218 4.93 7.85 10.68
N ALA A 219 3.85 8.30 11.30
CA ALA A 219 3.20 7.56 12.38
C ALA A 219 2.53 6.27 11.89
N LEU A 220 2.08 6.25 10.64
CA LEU A 220 1.45 5.08 9.99
C LEU A 220 2.48 4.12 9.37
N ALA A 221 3.71 4.57 9.16
CA ALA A 221 4.76 3.69 8.66
C ALA A 221 4.96 2.52 9.64
N TYR A 222 5.05 1.30 9.10
CA TYR A 222 5.46 0.17 9.91
C TYR A 222 6.83 0.51 10.51
N PRO A 223 6.98 0.61 11.83
CA PRO A 223 8.31 0.54 12.39
C PRO A 223 8.91 -0.77 11.88
N ALA A 224 10.17 -0.75 11.45
CA ALA A 224 10.94 -1.99 11.38
C ALA A 224 10.63 -2.72 12.69
N PRO A 225 10.27 -4.04 12.64
CA PRO A 225 9.89 -4.75 13.85
C PRO A 225 10.94 -4.38 14.91
N PRO A 226 10.52 -3.80 16.04
CA PRO A 226 11.47 -3.34 17.02
C PRO A 226 12.40 -4.50 17.29
N ARG A 227 13.72 -4.27 17.39
CA ARG A 227 14.69 -5.32 17.76
C ARG A 227 14.21 -6.11 18.98
N GLU A 228 13.40 -5.50 19.79
CA GLU A 228 12.72 -5.99 20.98
C GLU A 228 11.66 -7.07 20.73
N LEU A 229 11.13 -7.20 19.52
CA LEU A 229 10.27 -8.33 19.13
C LEU A 229 11.08 -9.53 18.66
N ALA A 230 12.38 -9.34 18.36
CA ALA A 230 13.24 -10.45 17.99
C ALA A 230 13.44 -11.36 19.22
N ILE A 231 13.15 -12.64 19.07
CA ILE A 231 13.51 -13.67 20.05
C ILE A 231 15.03 -13.80 19.98
N THR A 232 15.69 -13.49 21.08
CA THR A 232 17.15 -13.57 21.20
C THR A 232 17.58 -14.99 21.61
N PRO A 233 18.85 -15.38 21.40
CA PRO A 233 19.38 -16.64 21.93
C PRO A 233 19.17 -16.80 23.44
N GLN A 234 19.15 -15.72 24.20
CA GLN A 234 18.90 -15.73 25.65
C GLN A 234 17.42 -15.99 25.97
N ASP A 235 16.49 -15.53 25.13
CA ASP A 235 15.06 -15.84 25.28
C ASP A 235 14.79 -17.34 25.09
N VAL A 236 15.55 -18.03 24.23
CA VAL A 236 15.43 -19.46 23.95
C VAL A 236 16.30 -20.35 24.83
N ALA A 237 17.21 -19.76 25.61
CA ALA A 237 18.03 -20.51 26.56
C ALA A 237 17.14 -21.19 27.62
N LYS A 238 17.33 -22.50 27.84
CA LYS A 238 16.62 -23.28 28.85
C LYS A 238 16.97 -22.78 30.24
N ARG A 239 15.96 -22.50 31.04
CA ARG A 239 16.14 -22.06 32.43
C ARG A 239 16.32 -23.24 33.35
N VAL A 240 17.15 -23.07 34.38
CA VAL A 240 17.29 -24.06 35.47
C VAL A 240 16.06 -24.01 36.35
N THR A 241 15.31 -25.11 36.39
CA THR A 241 14.09 -25.23 37.21
C THR A 241 14.40 -25.73 38.65
N LYS A 242 15.42 -26.57 38.78
CA LYS A 242 15.95 -27.02 40.12
C LYS A 242 17.46 -27.10 40.04
N ALA A 243 18.12 -26.51 41.03
CA ALA A 243 19.55 -26.63 41.26
C ALA A 243 19.81 -27.50 42.48
N GLY A 244 20.34 -28.73 42.24
CA GLY A 244 20.87 -29.59 43.32
C GLY A 244 22.39 -29.42 43.42
N PHE A 245 22.99 -30.02 44.49
CA PHE A 245 24.42 -29.91 44.78
C PHE A 245 25.31 -30.46 43.62
N LEU A 246 24.82 -31.43 42.85
CA LEU A 246 25.54 -32.06 41.74
C LEU A 246 24.76 -32.08 40.40
N THR A 247 23.51 -31.69 40.39
CA THR A 247 22.65 -31.79 39.20
C THR A 247 21.79 -30.54 39.01
N LYS A 248 21.67 -30.07 37.78
CA LYS A 248 20.74 -29.01 37.35
C LYS A 248 19.65 -29.62 36.48
N GLN A 249 18.39 -29.36 36.88
CA GLN A 249 17.24 -29.66 36.00
C GLN A 249 16.91 -28.41 35.21
N TYR A 250 16.70 -28.59 33.91
CA TYR A 250 16.30 -27.50 33.02
C TYR A 250 14.81 -27.64 32.65
N GLU A 251 14.19 -26.53 32.27
CA GLU A 251 12.83 -26.52 31.76
C GLU A 251 12.65 -27.51 30.58
N SER A 252 11.47 -28.12 30.47
CA SER A 252 11.11 -28.96 29.33
C SER A 252 10.91 -28.13 28.06
N GLU A 253 10.78 -28.79 26.92
CA GLU A 253 10.52 -28.10 25.63
C GLU A 253 9.13 -27.47 25.62
N GLU A 254 8.14 -28.11 26.27
CA GLU A 254 6.79 -27.57 26.43
C GLU A 254 6.79 -26.34 27.34
N GLU A 255 7.52 -26.35 28.45
CA GLU A 255 7.67 -25.19 29.34
C GLU A 255 8.37 -24.04 28.65
N LEU A 256 9.42 -24.31 27.87
CA LEU A 256 10.11 -23.34 27.02
C LEU A 256 9.17 -22.74 26.00
N ALA A 257 8.42 -23.57 25.26
CA ALA A 257 7.45 -23.13 24.26
C ALA A 257 6.34 -22.25 24.86
N ALA A 258 5.80 -22.66 26.01
CA ALA A 258 4.79 -21.88 26.73
C ALA A 258 5.35 -20.51 27.19
N ARG A 259 6.57 -20.47 27.70
CA ARG A 259 7.25 -19.24 28.11
C ARG A 259 7.50 -18.30 26.91
N LEU A 260 7.98 -18.83 25.80
CA LEU A 260 8.20 -18.05 24.57
C LEU A 260 6.89 -17.50 24.03
N THR A 261 5.83 -18.32 24.02
CA THR A 261 4.48 -17.87 23.59
C THR A 261 3.98 -16.73 24.48
N ALA A 262 4.10 -16.85 25.79
CA ALA A 262 3.71 -15.81 26.73
C ALA A 262 4.53 -14.51 26.54
N LEU A 263 5.84 -14.64 26.26
CA LEU A 263 6.72 -13.51 25.99
C LEU A 263 6.30 -12.76 24.72
N VAL A 264 6.04 -13.50 23.62
CA VAL A 264 5.56 -12.93 22.35
C VAL A 264 4.21 -12.24 22.55
N GLN A 265 3.27 -12.88 23.24
CA GLN A 265 1.96 -12.29 23.54
C GLN A 265 2.09 -11.01 24.37
N LYS A 266 2.96 -10.99 25.38
CA LYS A 266 3.22 -9.81 26.22
C LYS A 266 3.79 -8.66 25.40
N ARG A 267 4.72 -8.93 24.47
CA ARG A 267 5.35 -7.91 23.60
C ARG A 267 4.42 -7.38 22.51
N VAL A 268 3.58 -8.25 21.91
CA VAL A 268 2.72 -7.90 20.76
C VAL A 268 1.38 -7.28 21.18
N ARG A 269 0.80 -7.71 22.32
CA ARG A 269 -0.53 -7.26 22.77
C ARG A 269 -0.69 -5.73 22.87
N PRO A 270 0.25 -4.95 23.45
CA PRO A 270 0.11 -3.50 23.50
C PRO A 270 0.18 -2.84 22.11
N LEU A 271 1.00 -3.37 21.21
CA LEU A 271 1.12 -2.86 19.84
C LEU A 271 -0.14 -3.10 19.01
N ALA A 272 -0.75 -4.27 19.14
CA ALA A 272 -2.03 -4.59 18.48
C ALA A 272 -3.17 -3.70 19.00
N ALA A 273 -3.22 -3.41 20.30
CA ALA A 273 -4.20 -2.52 20.89
C ALA A 273 -4.02 -1.05 20.43
N GLN A 274 -2.78 -0.60 20.28
CA GLN A 274 -2.48 0.74 19.75
C GLN A 274 -2.84 0.87 18.27
N ALA A 275 -2.52 -0.14 17.46
CA ALA A 275 -2.86 -0.17 16.05
C ALA A 275 -4.38 -0.14 15.82
N ALA A 276 -5.14 -0.91 16.62
CA ALA A 276 -6.60 -0.92 16.54
C ALA A 276 -7.23 0.44 16.91
N ARG A 277 -6.68 1.14 17.91
CA ARG A 277 -7.15 2.49 18.29
C ARG A 277 -6.83 3.53 17.21
N ALA A 278 -5.61 3.53 16.69
CA ALA A 278 -5.20 4.46 15.64
C ALA A 278 -6.03 4.31 14.36
N ASP A 279 -6.40 3.08 13.97
CA ASP A 279 -7.27 2.82 12.82
C ASP A 279 -8.71 3.33 13.06
N PHE A 280 -9.25 3.14 14.27
CA PHE A 280 -10.57 3.65 14.65
C PHE A 280 -10.62 5.19 14.61
N ASP A 281 -9.63 5.85 15.21
CA ASP A 281 -9.55 7.32 15.28
C ASP A 281 -9.34 7.94 13.89
N GLY A 282 -8.53 7.31 13.03
CA GLY A 282 -8.34 7.71 11.64
C GLY A 282 -9.61 7.61 10.80
N LYS A 283 -10.41 6.57 10.98
CA LYS A 283 -11.71 6.40 10.30
C LYS A 283 -12.74 7.43 10.75
N GLN A 284 -12.79 7.76 12.03
CA GLN A 284 -13.66 8.79 12.59
C GLN A 284 -13.31 10.18 12.03
N ALA A 285 -12.05 10.58 12.09
CA ALA A 285 -11.57 11.85 11.56
C ALA A 285 -11.86 12.00 10.05
N SER A 286 -11.68 10.92 9.28
CA SER A 286 -11.99 10.93 7.83
C SER A 286 -13.50 11.15 7.54
N ARG A 287 -14.38 10.53 8.34
CA ARG A 287 -15.84 10.72 8.20
C ARG A 287 -16.25 12.15 8.52
N LEU A 288 -15.69 12.76 9.57
CA LEU A 288 -15.98 14.15 9.95
C LEU A 288 -15.51 15.14 8.87
N VAL A 289 -14.32 14.94 8.31
CA VAL A 289 -13.82 15.75 7.20
C VAL A 289 -14.71 15.64 5.96
N GLN A 290 -15.22 14.45 5.64
CA GLN A 290 -16.15 14.28 4.51
C GLN A 290 -17.48 15.00 4.77
N ARG A 291 -18.01 14.95 5.99
CA ARG A 291 -19.24 15.66 6.36
C ARG A 291 -19.07 17.19 6.30
N VAL A 292 -17.95 17.72 6.81
CA VAL A 292 -17.65 19.15 6.71
C VAL A 292 -17.60 19.60 5.23
N ARG A 293 -16.89 18.85 4.37
CA ARG A 293 -16.81 19.18 2.94
C ARG A 293 -18.14 19.11 2.20
N ALA A 294 -18.99 18.14 2.56
CA ALA A 294 -20.31 18.02 1.97
C ALA A 294 -21.22 19.22 2.35
N LEU A 295 -21.09 19.75 3.57
CA LEU A 295 -21.83 20.92 4.04
C LEU A 295 -21.30 22.23 3.44
N GLU A 296 -19.99 22.35 3.24
CA GLU A 296 -19.36 23.54 2.62
C GLU A 296 -19.69 23.69 1.11
N SER A 297 -20.22 22.64 0.45
CA SER A 297 -20.51 22.62 -0.99
C SER A 297 -21.98 22.98 -1.35
N THR A 298 -22.80 23.35 -0.40
CA THR A 298 -24.24 23.63 -0.63
C THR A 298 -24.49 25.13 -0.83
N ASP A 299 -24.83 25.52 -2.07
CA ASP A 299 -25.08 26.88 -2.54
C ASP A 299 -26.59 27.24 -2.34
N ASN A 300 -27.00 27.61 -1.10
CA ASN A 300 -28.34 28.18 -0.85
C ASN A 300 -28.37 28.94 0.51
N THR A 301 -28.71 30.21 0.52
CA THR A 301 -28.54 31.13 1.66
C THR A 301 -29.17 30.68 2.99
N ALA A 302 -30.36 30.13 3.00
CA ALA A 302 -30.99 29.61 4.23
C ALA A 302 -30.44 28.23 4.64
N ARG A 303 -29.98 27.42 3.68
CA ARG A 303 -29.24 26.17 3.93
C ARG A 303 -27.78 26.44 4.30
N ALA A 304 -27.19 27.52 3.79
CA ALA A 304 -25.82 27.92 4.10
C ALA A 304 -25.66 28.29 5.59
N GLU A 305 -26.57 29.02 6.17
CA GLU A 305 -26.52 29.35 7.60
C GLU A 305 -26.67 28.12 8.52
N LEU A 306 -27.55 27.18 8.16
CA LEU A 306 -27.72 25.94 8.90
C LEU A 306 -26.48 25.02 8.71
N ALA A 307 -25.96 24.99 7.48
CA ALA A 307 -24.73 24.24 7.15
C ALA A 307 -23.49 24.83 7.85
N GLU A 308 -23.44 26.16 7.99
CA GLU A 308 -22.34 26.83 8.68
C GLU A 308 -22.32 26.55 10.19
N ARG A 309 -23.51 26.54 10.83
CA ARG A 309 -23.66 26.12 12.24
C ARG A 309 -23.25 24.65 12.43
N GLN A 310 -23.70 23.76 11.55
CA GLN A 310 -23.35 22.35 11.61
C GLN A 310 -21.85 22.12 11.30
N ALA A 311 -21.28 22.90 10.37
CA ALA A 311 -19.85 22.88 10.08
C ALA A 311 -19.00 23.37 11.27
N GLN A 312 -19.46 24.38 12.00
CA GLN A 312 -18.80 24.85 13.22
C GLN A 312 -18.84 23.81 14.34
N GLU A 313 -19.97 23.13 14.51
CA GLU A 313 -20.10 22.05 15.49
C GLU A 313 -19.18 20.87 15.17
N LEU A 314 -19.17 20.45 13.91
CA LEU A 314 -18.28 19.39 13.42
C LEU A 314 -16.79 19.79 13.50
N ARG A 315 -16.45 21.06 13.32
CA ARG A 315 -15.08 21.58 13.54
C ARG A 315 -14.68 21.46 15.00
N ARG A 316 -15.58 21.76 15.93
CA ARG A 316 -15.34 21.58 17.38
C ARG A 316 -15.15 20.11 17.75
N GLU A 317 -15.98 19.23 17.21
CA GLU A 317 -15.83 17.79 17.40
C GLU A 317 -14.50 17.28 16.82
N LEU A 318 -14.13 17.73 15.61
CA LEU A 318 -12.84 17.39 14.98
C LEU A 318 -11.65 17.89 15.79
N GLU A 319 -11.73 19.08 16.37
CA GLU A 319 -10.68 19.60 17.26
C GLU A 319 -10.59 18.79 18.56
N ALA A 320 -11.73 18.39 19.12
CA ALA A 320 -11.76 17.55 20.31
C ALA A 320 -11.14 16.17 20.03
N GLU A 321 -11.47 15.55 18.89
CA GLU A 321 -10.85 14.30 18.46
C GLU A 321 -9.36 14.45 18.18
N ARG A 322 -8.93 15.55 17.56
CA ARG A 322 -7.51 15.84 17.37
C ARG A 322 -6.75 16.00 18.68
N ARG A 323 -7.38 16.64 19.70
CA ARG A 323 -6.79 16.73 21.04
C ARG A 323 -6.71 15.39 21.73
N ARG A 324 -7.72 14.52 21.57
CA ARG A 324 -7.69 13.14 22.08
C ARG A 324 -6.60 12.32 21.39
N ALA A 325 -6.47 12.43 20.08
CA ALA A 325 -5.42 11.76 19.32
C ALA A 325 -4.02 12.24 19.73
N ALA A 326 -3.83 13.57 19.89
CA ALA A 326 -2.57 14.13 20.37
C ALA A 326 -2.20 13.66 21.79
N LYS A 327 -3.22 13.56 22.68
CA LYS A 327 -3.02 13.03 24.04
C LYS A 327 -2.71 11.52 24.04
N ALA A 328 -3.28 10.77 23.10
CA ALA A 328 -2.95 9.36 22.90
C ALA A 328 -1.51 9.19 22.36
N ASP A 329 -1.09 10.08 21.47
CA ASP A 329 0.28 10.12 20.95
C ASP A 329 1.31 10.50 22.04
N GLU A 330 0.95 11.43 22.92
CA GLU A 330 1.75 11.81 24.09
C GLU A 330 1.87 10.66 25.08
N LEU A 331 0.77 9.97 25.35
CA LEU A 331 0.74 8.77 26.18
C LEU A 331 1.57 7.63 25.57
N ALA A 332 1.47 7.44 24.27
CA ALA A 332 2.27 6.47 23.52
C ALA A 332 3.77 6.82 23.52
N ALA A 333 4.10 8.12 23.55
CA ALA A 333 5.48 8.58 23.68
C ALA A 333 6.02 8.33 25.11
N LEU A 334 5.20 8.58 26.14
CA LEU A 334 5.52 8.27 27.55
C LEU A 334 5.71 6.75 27.76
N TYR A 335 4.85 5.92 27.18
CA TYR A 335 5.01 4.46 27.22
C TYR A 335 6.28 3.99 26.52
N ARG A 336 6.63 4.62 25.38
CA ARG A 336 7.90 4.34 24.69
C ARG A 336 9.11 4.71 25.54
N SER A 337 9.10 5.89 26.14
CA SER A 337 10.17 6.36 27.01
C SER A 337 10.32 5.49 28.28
N GLY A 338 9.21 5.13 28.92
CA GLY A 338 9.24 4.22 30.09
C GLY A 338 9.70 2.81 29.73
N ARG A 339 9.35 2.32 28.55
CA ARG A 339 9.85 1.05 28.03
C ARG A 339 11.35 1.10 27.78
N ASP A 340 11.83 2.18 27.14
CA ASP A 340 13.24 2.34 26.81
C ASP A 340 14.08 2.40 28.11
N ALA A 341 13.60 3.11 29.12
CA ALA A 341 14.23 3.14 30.44
C ALA A 341 14.25 1.75 31.13
N ALA A 342 13.17 0.98 31.04
CA ALA A 342 13.11 -0.37 31.59
C ALA A 342 14.05 -1.36 30.88
N LEU A 343 14.27 -1.15 29.57
CA LEU A 343 15.21 -1.95 28.77
C LEU A 343 16.67 -1.61 29.10
N ASP A 344 16.96 -0.32 29.32
CA ASP A 344 18.29 0.13 29.78
C ASP A 344 18.59 -0.45 31.15
N GLU A 345 17.63 -0.44 32.10
CA GLU A 345 17.77 -1.04 33.42
C GLU A 345 17.99 -2.55 33.36
N LEU A 346 17.28 -3.26 32.45
CA LEU A 346 17.49 -4.68 32.18
C LEU A 346 18.89 -4.96 31.59
N ALA A 347 19.37 -4.10 30.70
CA ALA A 347 20.70 -4.20 30.13
C ALA A 347 21.79 -3.97 31.21
N GLU A 348 21.59 -3.00 32.08
CA GLU A 348 22.50 -2.77 33.22
C GLU A 348 22.52 -3.93 34.22
N LEU A 349 21.34 -4.52 34.54
CA LEU A 349 21.25 -5.70 35.38
C LEU A 349 21.93 -6.91 34.75
N HIS A 350 21.83 -7.05 33.42
CA HIS A 350 22.53 -8.10 32.70
C HIS A 350 24.06 -7.95 32.74
N ASN A 351 24.55 -6.72 32.60
CA ASN A 351 25.98 -6.39 32.68
C ASN A 351 26.55 -6.51 34.12
N ARG A 352 25.70 -6.49 35.14
CA ARG A 352 26.05 -6.72 36.54
C ARG A 352 25.96 -8.19 36.97
N GLY A 353 25.86 -9.13 36.01
CA GLY A 353 25.83 -10.56 36.27
C GLY A 353 26.99 -11.01 37.16
N PRO A 354 26.84 -12.10 37.93
CA PRO A 354 27.74 -12.43 39.04
C PRO A 354 29.18 -12.60 38.54
N SER A 355 30.06 -11.81 39.09
CA SER A 355 31.49 -12.08 39.01
C SER A 355 31.72 -13.45 39.71
N LEU A 356 31.90 -14.48 38.91
CA LEU A 356 32.40 -15.75 39.40
C LEU A 356 33.81 -15.52 39.91
N GLY A 357 33.89 -15.31 41.25
CA GLY A 357 35.14 -15.38 41.98
C GLY A 357 35.81 -16.71 41.68
N ARG A 358 36.97 -16.67 41.08
CA ARG A 358 37.90 -17.80 41.05
C ARG A 358 38.43 -17.98 42.47
N HIS A 359 38.13 -19.08 43.07
CA HIS A 359 38.94 -19.73 44.06
C HIS A 359 38.99 -21.22 43.77
#